data_c5964d7a46e8c45623fb3176b21d419e
#
_entry.id   c5964d7a46e8c45623fb3176b21d419e
#
_cell.length_a   1.000
_cell.length_b   1.000
_cell.length_c   1.000
_cell.angle_alpha   90.00
_cell.angle_beta   90.00
_cell.angle_gamma   90.00
#
_symmetry.space_group_name_H-M   'P 1'
#
loop_
_entity.id
_entity.type
_entity.pdbx_description
1 polymer ?
#
loop_
_entity_poly.entity_id
_entity_poly.type
_entity_poly.pdbx_seq_one_letter_code
_entity_poly.pdbx_strand_id
1 'polypeptide(L)' 'MIELKKHYTIAKKKANLFMKSGNINAYVDALLEMNRYKRLMVAVTNN' A
#
# COMPACT_ATOMS: atom_id res chain seq x y z
N MET A 1 14.08 12.74 2.43
CA MET A 1 13.87 11.49 3.12
C MET A 1 12.68 10.73 2.54
N ILE A 2 12.85 9.47 2.26
CA ILE A 2 11.80 8.66 1.64
C ILE A 2 10.85 8.13 2.71
N GLU A 3 9.59 8.50 2.61
CA GLU A 3 8.59 8.06 3.60
C GLU A 3 7.76 6.91 3.05
N LEU A 4 8.44 5.83 2.68
CA LEU A 4 7.78 4.65 2.14
C LEU A 4 6.80 4.03 3.14
N LYS A 5 7.19 4.02 4.41
CA LYS A 5 6.34 3.46 5.45
C LYS A 5 5.02 4.22 5.55
N LYS A 6 5.08 5.53 5.43
CA LYS A 6 3.88 6.36 5.47
C LYS A 6 2.98 6.08 4.28
N HIS A 7 3.56 6.00 3.09
CA HIS A 7 2.80 5.68 1.88
C HIS A 7 2.16 4.31 1.98
N TYR A 8 2.91 3.34 2.51
CA TYR A 8 2.39 1.99 2.69
C TYR A 8 1.19 2.01 3.64
N THR A 9 1.30 2.72 4.75
CA THR A 9 0.22 2.81 5.73
C THR A 9 -1.02 3.46 5.13
N ILE A 10 -0.84 4.51 4.33
CA ILE A 10 -1.95 5.18 3.66
C ILE A 10 -2.63 4.24 2.67
N ALA A 11 -1.86 3.52 1.88
CA ALA A 11 -2.40 2.58 0.92
C ALA A 11 -3.17 1.46 1.64
N LYS A 12 -2.66 1.01 2.77
CA LYS A 12 -3.33 -0.01 3.57
C LYS A 12 -4.67 0.48 4.08
N LYS A 13 -4.73 1.71 4.56
CA LYS A 13 -5.98 2.30 5.04
C LYS A 13 -6.99 2.44 3.92
N LYS A 14 -6.53 2.88 2.74
CA LYS A 14 -7.41 3.00 1.58
C LYS A 14 -7.97 1.63 1.19
N ALA A 15 -7.13 0.60 1.20
CA ALA A 15 -7.58 -0.74 0.88
C ALA A 15 -8.69 -1.19 1.81
N ASN A 16 -8.54 -0.94 3.12
CA ASN A 16 -9.56 -1.30 4.08
C ASN A 16 -10.87 -0.57 3.83
N LEU A 17 -10.80 0.71 3.51
CA LEU A 17 -11.98 1.51 3.22
C LEU A 17 -12.70 1.01 1.97
N PHE A 18 -11.96 0.71 0.92
CA PHE A 18 -12.54 0.21 -0.32
C PHE A 18 -13.17 -1.17 -0.13
N MET A 19 -12.54 -1.99 0.71
CA MET A 19 -13.10 -3.29 1.03
C MET A 19 -14.44 -3.17 1.74
N LYS A 20 -14.53 -2.26 2.71
CA LYS A 20 -15.76 -2.04 3.45
C LYS A 20 -16.86 -1.48 2.58
N SER A 21 -16.52 -0.65 1.61
CA SER A 21 -17.49 -0.04 0.71
C SER A 21 -17.88 -0.94 -0.46
N GLY A 22 -17.21 -2.08 -0.59
CA GLY A 22 -17.50 -3.02 -1.66
C GLY A 22 -16.90 -2.64 -3.00
N ASN A 23 -16.00 -1.67 -3.02
CA ASN A 23 -15.36 -1.23 -4.26
C ASN A 23 -14.14 -2.11 -4.55
N ILE A 24 -14.39 -3.25 -5.18
CA ILE A 24 -13.36 -4.26 -5.40
C ILE A 24 -12.25 -3.77 -6.32
N ASN A 25 -12.59 -3.03 -7.36
CA ASN A 25 -11.58 -2.53 -8.29
C ASN A 25 -10.60 -1.60 -7.60
N ALA A 26 -11.11 -0.67 -6.80
CA ALA A 26 -10.27 0.24 -6.05
C ALA A 26 -9.46 -0.49 -4.97
N TYR A 27 -10.06 -1.51 -4.38
CA TYR A 27 -9.37 -2.34 -3.39
C TYR A 27 -8.16 -3.03 -4.02
N VAL A 28 -8.33 -3.63 -5.19
CA VAL A 28 -7.23 -4.29 -5.88
C VAL A 28 -6.13 -3.30 -6.23
N ASP A 29 -6.50 -2.12 -6.71
CA ASP A 29 -5.52 -1.07 -7.01
C ASP A 29 -4.73 -0.68 -5.77
N ALA A 30 -5.40 -0.54 -4.64
CA ALA A 30 -4.74 -0.21 -3.38
C ALA A 30 -3.79 -1.31 -2.94
N LEU A 31 -4.17 -2.57 -3.15
CA LEU A 31 -3.29 -3.70 -2.84
C LEU A 31 -2.03 -3.69 -3.70
N LEU A 32 -2.16 -3.35 -4.97
CA LEU A 32 -1.02 -3.26 -5.86
C LEU A 32 -0.07 -2.17 -5.41
N GLU A 33 -0.60 -1.03 -4.98
CA GLU A 33 0.23 0.04 -4.45
C GLU A 33 0.94 -0.40 -3.17
N MET A 34 0.23 -1.08 -2.29
CA MET A 34 0.82 -1.61 -1.06
C MET A 34 2.01 -2.51 -1.37
N ASN A 35 1.82 -3.43 -2.31
CA ASN A 35 2.88 -4.36 -2.69
C ASN A 35 4.08 -3.63 -3.25
N ARG A 36 3.84 -2.59 -4.04
CA ARG A 36 4.93 -1.80 -4.62
C ARG A 36 5.75 -1.14 -3.52
N TYR A 37 5.08 -0.47 -2.59
CA TYR A 37 5.78 0.19 -1.49
C TYR A 37 6.47 -0.80 -0.57
N LYS A 38 5.84 -1.95 -0.34
CA LYS A 38 6.44 -3.00 0.47
C LYS A 38 7.74 -3.49 -0.15
N ARG A 39 7.76 -3.68 -1.46
CA ARG A 39 8.98 -4.10 -2.16
C ARG A 39 10.08 -3.06 -2.03
N LEU A 40 9.70 -1.79 -2.17
CA LEU A 40 10.68 -0.70 -2.04
C LEU A 40 11.25 -0.65 -0.63
N MET A 41 10.42 -0.85 0.38
CA MET A 41 10.90 -0.87 1.76
C MET A 41 11.86 -2.02 2.01
N VAL A 42 11.55 -3.20 1.49
CA VAL A 42 12.41 -4.37 1.65
C VAL A 42 13.74 -4.13 0.95
N ALA A 43 13.71 -3.58 -0.26
CA ALA A 43 14.92 -3.30 -1.01
C ALA A 43 15.83 -2.32 -0.27
N VAL A 44 15.24 -1.30 0.35
CA VAL A 44 16.02 -0.32 1.11
C VAL A 44 16.58 -0.95 2.38
N THR A 45 15.79 -1.79 3.03
CA THR A 45 16.20 -2.41 4.30
C THR A 45 17.29 -3.46 4.11
N ASN A 46 17.29 -4.14 2.98
CA ASN A 46 18.23 -5.24 2.73
C ASN A 46 19.63 -4.78 2.34
N ASN A 47 19.87 -3.50 2.25
CA ASN A 47 21.22 -3.00 2.00
C ASN A 47 22.06 -3.03 3.31
#